data_a033bd96a25755975fd7bf0ad480e0f6
#
_entry.id   a033bd96a25755975fd7bf0ad480e0f6
#
_cell.length_a   1.000
_cell.length_b   1.000
_cell.length_c   1.000
_cell.angle_alpha   90.00
_cell.angle_beta   90.00
_cell.angle_gamma   90.00
#
_symmetry.space_group_name_H-M   'P 1'
#
loop_
_entity.id
_entity.type
_entity.pdbx_description
1 polymer ?
#
loop_
_entity_poly.entity_id
_entity_poly.type
_entity_poly.pdbx_seq_one_letter_code
_entity_poly.pdbx_strand_id
1 'polypeptide(L)'
;MGTVGIGAGNRVKGIVVGGIGVGTGGSLEGVVIGGIGAGAGGDAKGIILGGIGAGIGGRMTGLAAGLIGVGAGGGGKGVILGGIGAGIGGDFDGIAVGGVGVGAGGNAKGVILGGVGAGVGGDFRGIGVGGVGIGVGGSARGLLIG
;
A
#
# COMPACT_ATOMS: atom_id res chain seq x y z
N MET A 1 -9.66 2.53 -22.06
CA MET A 1 -10.75 2.88 -21.14
C MET A 1 -11.79 1.78 -21.12
N GLY A 2 -12.11 1.23 -19.96
CA GLY A 2 -13.20 0.27 -19.78
C GLY A 2 -14.25 0.83 -18.83
N THR A 3 -15.53 0.76 -19.21
CA THR A 3 -16.63 1.28 -18.37
C THR A 3 -16.97 0.36 -17.19
N VAL A 4 -16.71 -0.92 -17.29
CA VAL A 4 -17.04 -1.90 -16.24
C VAL A 4 -15.79 -2.43 -15.55
N GLY A 5 -14.81 -2.86 -16.31
CA GLY A 5 -13.56 -3.37 -15.73
C GLY A 5 -12.53 -3.65 -16.80
N ILE A 6 -11.28 -3.63 -16.42
CA ILE A 6 -10.16 -3.97 -17.28
C ILE A 6 -9.36 -5.08 -16.60
N GLY A 7 -9.24 -6.22 -17.27
CA GLY A 7 -8.42 -7.34 -16.86
C GLY A 7 -7.30 -7.62 -17.85
N ALA A 8 -6.10 -7.84 -17.37
CA ALA A 8 -4.98 -8.27 -18.17
C ALA A 8 -4.29 -9.47 -17.50
N GLY A 9 -4.02 -10.52 -18.27
CA GLY A 9 -3.40 -11.74 -17.74
C GLY A 9 -1.93 -11.60 -17.39
N ASN A 10 -1.22 -10.71 -18.08
CA ASN A 10 0.22 -10.53 -17.94
C ASN A 10 0.59 -9.13 -17.45
N ARG A 11 1.63 -8.56 -18.04
CA ARG A 11 2.12 -7.22 -17.69
C ARG A 11 1.26 -6.13 -18.31
N VAL A 12 0.91 -5.15 -17.51
CA VAL A 12 0.26 -3.92 -17.97
C VAL A 12 1.27 -2.78 -17.90
N LYS A 13 1.44 -2.06 -19.02
CA LYS A 13 2.27 -0.86 -19.10
C LYS A 13 1.44 0.31 -19.62
N GLY A 14 1.60 1.47 -19.00
CA GLY A 14 0.96 2.71 -19.43
C GLY A 14 -0.14 3.19 -18.49
N ILE A 15 -1.17 3.82 -19.05
CA ILE A 15 -2.29 4.38 -18.27
C ILE A 15 -3.52 3.52 -18.48
N VAL A 16 -4.08 3.02 -17.39
CA VAL A 16 -5.29 2.19 -17.42
C VAL A 16 -6.33 2.78 -16.47
N VAL A 17 -7.53 3.02 -16.99
CA VAL A 17 -8.65 3.55 -16.20
C VAL A 17 -9.86 2.64 -16.40
N GLY A 18 -10.35 2.07 -15.31
CA GLY A 18 -11.55 1.24 -15.28
C GLY A 18 -12.62 1.86 -14.38
N GLY A 19 -13.87 1.92 -14.85
CA GLY A 19 -14.98 2.49 -14.09
C GLY A 19 -15.27 1.73 -12.80
N ILE A 20 -15.31 0.41 -12.83
CA ILE A 20 -15.50 -0.42 -11.64
C ILE A 20 -14.15 -0.90 -11.11
N GLY A 21 -13.36 -1.56 -11.95
CA GLY A 21 -12.11 -2.12 -11.48
C GLY A 21 -11.06 -2.29 -12.56
N VAL A 22 -9.81 -2.34 -12.12
CA VAL A 22 -8.67 -2.69 -12.96
C VAL A 22 -7.89 -3.79 -12.29
N GLY A 23 -7.68 -4.90 -12.99
CA GLY A 23 -6.92 -6.02 -12.49
C GLY A 23 -5.88 -6.51 -13.50
N THR A 24 -4.70 -6.85 -13.01
CA THR A 24 -3.73 -7.60 -13.79
C THR A 24 -3.25 -8.82 -13.00
N GLY A 25 -3.17 -9.98 -13.65
CA GLY A 25 -2.60 -11.17 -13.05
C GLY A 25 -1.09 -11.11 -12.87
N GLY A 26 -0.42 -10.30 -13.68
CA GLY A 26 1.03 -10.09 -13.61
C GLY A 26 1.43 -8.74 -13.04
N SER A 27 2.53 -8.20 -13.56
CA SER A 27 3.08 -6.94 -13.10
C SER A 27 2.40 -5.73 -13.75
N LEU A 28 2.38 -4.63 -13.02
CA LEU A 28 1.81 -3.37 -13.43
C LEU A 28 2.88 -2.27 -13.43
N GLU A 29 2.99 -1.53 -14.54
CA GLU A 29 3.95 -0.46 -14.68
C GLU A 29 3.28 0.76 -15.33
N GLY A 30 3.11 1.83 -14.57
CA GLY A 30 2.46 3.06 -15.03
C GLY A 30 1.42 3.61 -14.08
N VAL A 31 0.29 4.09 -14.63
CA VAL A 31 -0.82 4.67 -13.85
C VAL A 31 -2.06 3.81 -13.98
N VAL A 32 -2.60 3.38 -12.87
CA VAL A 32 -3.83 2.60 -12.83
C VAL A 32 -4.85 3.26 -11.91
N ILE A 33 -6.03 3.45 -12.45
CA ILE A 33 -7.17 4.02 -11.72
C ILE A 33 -8.36 3.09 -11.87
N GLY A 34 -8.81 2.53 -10.76
CA GLY A 34 -10.03 1.74 -10.69
C GLY A 34 -11.09 2.46 -9.84
N GLY A 35 -12.29 2.64 -10.36
CA GLY A 35 -13.36 3.34 -9.63
C GLY A 35 -13.72 2.68 -8.30
N ILE A 36 -13.78 1.37 -8.25
CA ILE A 36 -13.95 0.60 -7.01
C ILE A 36 -12.62 0.03 -6.56
N GLY A 37 -11.90 -0.69 -7.43
CA GLY A 37 -10.67 -1.33 -7.03
C GLY A 37 -9.59 -1.34 -8.10
N ALA A 38 -8.34 -1.34 -7.67
CA ALA A 38 -7.20 -1.56 -8.54
C ALA A 38 -6.32 -2.68 -7.97
N GLY A 39 -5.92 -3.62 -8.81
CA GLY A 39 -5.15 -4.77 -8.36
C GLY A 39 -4.06 -5.22 -9.32
N ALA A 40 -2.93 -5.67 -8.74
CA ALA A 40 -1.87 -6.35 -9.46
C ALA A 40 -1.51 -7.64 -8.72
N GLY A 41 -1.52 -8.78 -9.41
CA GLY A 41 -1.13 -10.06 -8.83
C GLY A 41 0.38 -10.16 -8.59
N GLY A 42 1.18 -9.51 -9.44
CA GLY A 42 2.63 -9.38 -9.30
C GLY A 42 3.06 -8.05 -8.73
N ASP A 43 4.24 -7.60 -9.13
CA ASP A 43 4.80 -6.32 -8.70
C ASP A 43 4.07 -5.14 -9.37
N ALA A 44 3.98 -4.05 -8.64
CA ALA A 44 3.39 -2.83 -9.15
C ALA A 44 4.35 -1.65 -9.02
N LYS A 45 4.52 -0.92 -10.13
CA LYS A 45 5.43 0.22 -10.24
C LYS A 45 4.71 1.41 -10.87
N GLY A 46 4.65 2.49 -10.14
CA GLY A 46 4.00 3.72 -10.58
C GLY A 46 2.90 4.20 -9.64
N ILE A 47 1.75 4.59 -10.18
CA ILE A 47 0.62 5.14 -9.41
C ILE A 47 -0.57 4.19 -9.51
N ILE A 48 -1.08 3.75 -8.38
CA ILE A 48 -2.25 2.88 -8.28
C ILE A 48 -3.29 3.54 -7.40
N LEU A 49 -4.43 3.84 -7.99
CA LEU A 49 -5.55 4.45 -7.30
C LEU A 49 -6.77 3.53 -7.39
N GLY A 50 -7.20 3.01 -6.27
CA GLY A 50 -8.45 2.27 -6.15
C GLY A 50 -9.46 3.10 -5.36
N GLY A 51 -10.65 3.33 -5.89
CA GLY A 51 -11.68 4.11 -5.20
C GLY A 51 -12.01 3.53 -3.81
N ILE A 52 -12.20 2.24 -3.70
CA ILE A 52 -12.38 1.56 -2.42
C ILE A 52 -11.05 0.99 -1.93
N GLY A 53 -10.37 0.23 -2.78
CA GLY A 53 -9.14 -0.43 -2.35
C GLY A 53 -8.12 -0.64 -3.47
N ALA A 54 -6.86 -0.76 -3.08
CA ALA A 54 -5.77 -1.15 -3.97
C ALA A 54 -5.04 -2.37 -3.40
N GLY A 55 -4.92 -3.43 -4.21
CA GLY A 55 -4.26 -4.66 -3.82
C GLY A 55 -3.08 -4.99 -4.73
N ILE A 56 -1.93 -5.25 -4.14
CA ILE A 56 -0.71 -5.64 -4.85
C ILE A 56 -0.19 -6.93 -4.24
N GLY A 57 -0.15 -8.00 -5.01
CA GLY A 57 0.32 -9.31 -4.54
C GLY A 57 1.82 -9.34 -4.30
N GLY A 58 2.59 -8.69 -5.16
CA GLY A 58 4.02 -8.56 -5.07
C GLY A 58 4.49 -7.29 -4.36
N ARG A 59 5.59 -6.74 -4.85
CA ARG A 59 6.20 -5.51 -4.31
C ARG A 59 5.59 -4.28 -4.95
N MET A 60 5.31 -3.27 -4.14
CA MET A 60 4.86 -1.97 -4.59
C MET A 60 6.01 -0.96 -4.65
N THR A 61 6.10 -0.21 -5.76
CA THR A 61 7.07 0.88 -5.90
C THR A 61 6.38 2.11 -6.49
N GLY A 62 6.30 3.18 -5.74
CA GLY A 62 5.64 4.43 -6.15
C GLY A 62 4.53 4.88 -5.22
N LEU A 63 3.33 5.13 -5.74
CA LEU A 63 2.17 5.58 -4.96
C LEU A 63 1.02 4.58 -5.08
N ALA A 64 0.50 4.13 -3.96
CA ALA A 64 -0.76 3.38 -3.90
C ALA A 64 -1.74 4.06 -2.95
N ALA A 65 -2.96 4.30 -3.41
CA ALA A 65 -4.00 4.90 -2.60
C ALA A 65 -5.35 4.17 -2.77
N GLY A 66 -6.07 4.04 -1.66
CA GLY A 66 -7.43 3.49 -1.62
C GLY A 66 -8.21 4.11 -0.46
N LEU A 67 -9.48 4.45 -0.67
CA LEU A 67 -10.32 5.09 0.38
C LEU A 67 -10.54 4.18 1.61
N ILE A 68 -10.69 2.90 1.41
CA ILE A 68 -10.81 1.95 2.53
C ILE A 68 -9.45 1.37 2.87
N GLY A 69 -8.78 0.75 1.90
CA GLY A 69 -7.54 0.10 2.23
C GLY A 69 -6.56 -0.08 1.06
N VAL A 70 -5.30 -0.23 1.43
CA VAL A 70 -4.24 -0.61 0.50
C VAL A 70 -3.47 -1.78 1.06
N GLY A 71 -3.25 -2.80 0.24
CA GLY A 71 -2.46 -3.97 0.60
C GLY A 71 -1.30 -4.20 -0.37
N ALA A 72 -0.10 -4.44 0.15
CA ALA A 72 1.05 -4.88 -0.61
C ALA A 72 1.65 -6.14 0.03
N GLY A 73 1.53 -7.29 -0.63
CA GLY A 73 1.95 -8.57 -0.08
C GLY A 73 3.46 -8.74 0.04
N GLY A 74 4.20 -8.29 -0.95
CA GLY A 74 5.66 -8.45 -1.01
C GLY A 74 6.50 -7.33 -0.39
N GLY A 75 5.85 -6.32 0.15
CA GLY A 75 6.52 -5.13 0.67
C GLY A 75 6.29 -3.88 -0.17
N GLY A 76 6.90 -2.76 0.19
CA GLY A 76 6.66 -1.52 -0.54
C GLY A 76 7.78 -0.51 -0.43
N LYS A 77 7.90 0.29 -1.51
CA LYS A 77 8.78 1.46 -1.52
C LYS A 77 8.04 2.65 -2.13
N GLY A 78 7.95 3.73 -1.36
CA GLY A 78 7.27 4.94 -1.78
C GLY A 78 6.15 5.37 -0.83
N VAL A 79 4.94 5.65 -1.34
CA VAL A 79 3.83 6.17 -0.54
C VAL A 79 2.62 5.23 -0.61
N ILE A 80 2.11 4.85 0.55
CA ILE A 80 0.91 4.03 0.69
C ILE A 80 -0.12 4.79 1.54
N LEU A 81 -1.28 5.05 0.95
CA LEU A 81 -2.37 5.78 1.59
C LEU A 81 -3.63 4.92 1.63
N GLY A 82 -3.97 4.41 2.79
CA GLY A 82 -5.23 3.72 3.02
C GLY A 82 -6.16 4.58 3.88
N GLY A 83 -7.37 4.86 3.45
CA GLY A 83 -8.32 5.67 4.22
C GLY A 83 -8.63 5.06 5.59
N ILE A 84 -8.87 3.76 5.66
CA ILE A 84 -9.01 3.03 6.92
C ILE A 84 -7.71 2.34 7.29
N GLY A 85 -7.13 1.58 6.37
CA GLY A 85 -5.94 0.80 6.71
C GLY A 85 -4.94 0.64 5.57
N ALA A 86 -3.68 0.47 5.95
CA ALA A 86 -2.61 0.10 5.04
C ALA A 86 -1.88 -1.13 5.56
N GLY A 87 -1.83 -2.20 4.77
CA GLY A 87 -1.17 -3.45 5.10
C GLY A 87 0.00 -3.74 4.16
N ILE A 88 1.16 -4.00 4.72
CA ILE A 88 2.36 -4.34 3.97
C ILE A 88 2.91 -5.65 4.52
N GLY A 89 2.97 -6.69 3.69
CA GLY A 89 3.38 -8.02 4.12
C GLY A 89 4.87 -8.15 4.39
N GLY A 90 5.70 -7.47 3.61
CA GLY A 90 7.15 -7.50 3.71
C GLY A 90 7.75 -6.21 4.24
N ASP A 91 8.98 -5.93 3.82
CA ASP A 91 9.69 -4.71 4.19
C ASP A 91 9.10 -3.46 3.53
N PHE A 92 9.15 -2.36 4.24
CA PHE A 92 8.65 -1.08 3.75
C PHE A 92 9.67 0.05 3.88
N ASP A 93 9.80 0.86 2.83
CA ASP A 93 10.67 2.04 2.79
C ASP A 93 9.92 3.23 2.20
N GLY A 94 9.50 4.17 3.03
CA GLY A 94 8.76 5.34 2.57
C GLY A 94 7.75 5.89 3.56
N ILE A 95 6.57 6.27 3.08
CA ILE A 95 5.49 6.85 3.89
C ILE A 95 4.25 5.95 3.80
N ALA A 96 3.77 5.46 4.92
CA ALA A 96 2.52 4.71 5.01
C ALA A 96 1.54 5.42 5.95
N VAL A 97 0.35 5.69 5.44
CA VAL A 97 -0.72 6.36 6.20
C VAL A 97 -1.98 5.51 6.15
N GLY A 98 -2.56 5.26 7.31
CA GLY A 98 -3.87 4.62 7.45
C GLY A 98 -4.71 5.37 8.48
N GLY A 99 -5.96 5.68 8.14
CA GLY A 99 -6.86 6.42 9.04
C GLY A 99 -7.11 5.69 10.37
N VAL A 100 -7.22 4.39 10.36
CA VAL A 100 -7.33 3.57 11.57
C VAL A 100 -5.99 2.90 11.88
N GLY A 101 -5.39 2.22 10.91
CA GLY A 101 -4.18 1.49 11.21
C GLY A 101 -3.24 1.28 10.04
N VAL A 102 -1.97 1.10 10.37
CA VAL A 102 -0.92 0.69 9.43
C VAL A 102 -0.18 -0.51 9.97
N GLY A 103 -0.02 -1.54 9.16
CA GLY A 103 0.77 -2.72 9.49
C GLY A 103 1.86 -3.00 8.47
N ALA A 104 3.09 -3.22 8.95
CA ALA A 104 4.18 -3.75 8.16
C ALA A 104 4.69 -5.05 8.79
N GLY A 105 4.67 -6.14 8.03
CA GLY A 105 5.08 -7.47 8.54
C GLY A 105 6.58 -7.63 8.67
N GLY A 106 7.36 -6.99 7.81
CA GLY A 106 8.81 -6.97 7.84
C GLY A 106 9.38 -5.73 8.53
N ASN A 107 10.56 -5.32 8.08
CA ASN A 107 11.19 -4.10 8.56
C ASN A 107 10.55 -2.86 7.93
N ALA A 108 10.50 -1.78 8.67
CA ALA A 108 9.97 -0.54 8.14
C ALA A 108 10.92 0.63 8.35
N LYS A 109 11.03 1.47 7.30
CA LYS A 109 11.89 2.63 7.28
C LYS A 109 11.15 3.82 6.69
N GLY A 110 11.18 4.94 7.39
CA GLY A 110 10.52 6.16 6.97
C GLY A 110 9.43 6.62 7.93
N VAL A 111 8.23 6.93 7.42
CA VAL A 111 7.13 7.47 8.21
C VAL A 111 5.92 6.53 8.19
N ILE A 112 5.44 6.15 9.35
CA ILE A 112 4.23 5.35 9.52
C ILE A 112 3.24 6.10 10.39
N LEU A 113 2.07 6.39 9.84
CA LEU A 113 1.01 7.11 10.52
C LEU A 113 -0.27 6.27 10.54
N GLY A 114 -0.64 5.77 11.70
CA GLY A 114 -1.92 5.11 11.94
C GLY A 114 -2.79 5.94 12.87
N GLY A 115 -4.02 6.26 12.50
CA GLY A 115 -4.90 7.09 13.33
C GLY A 115 -5.18 6.47 14.70
N VAL A 116 -5.38 5.17 14.78
CA VAL A 116 -5.52 4.43 16.04
C VAL A 116 -4.23 3.70 16.38
N GLY A 117 -3.66 2.97 15.44
CA GLY A 117 -2.47 2.19 15.75
C GLY A 117 -1.53 1.97 14.56
N ALA A 118 -0.28 1.69 14.87
CA ALA A 118 0.71 1.28 13.90
C ALA A 118 1.47 0.05 14.40
N GLY A 119 1.71 -0.92 13.52
CA GLY A 119 2.44 -2.14 13.84
C GLY A 119 3.56 -2.42 12.86
N VAL A 120 4.73 -2.76 13.36
CA VAL A 120 5.88 -3.22 12.58
C VAL A 120 6.37 -4.54 13.16
N GLY A 121 6.38 -5.59 12.36
CA GLY A 121 6.79 -6.92 12.81
C GLY A 121 8.30 -7.06 13.02
N GLY A 122 9.10 -6.40 12.20
CA GLY A 122 10.55 -6.37 12.28
C GLY A 122 11.10 -5.11 12.92
N ASP A 123 12.25 -4.65 12.42
CA ASP A 123 12.89 -3.42 12.88
C ASP A 123 12.23 -2.17 12.28
N PHE A 124 12.14 -1.13 13.07
CA PHE A 124 11.64 0.17 12.65
C PHE A 124 12.69 1.28 12.72
N ARG A 125 12.78 2.09 11.67
CA ARG A 125 13.63 3.29 11.63
C ARG A 125 12.89 4.48 11.04
N GLY A 126 12.67 5.50 11.82
CA GLY A 126 12.04 6.73 11.35
C GLY A 126 11.05 7.34 12.31
N ILE A 127 9.89 7.78 11.80
CA ILE A 127 8.84 8.40 12.60
C ILE A 127 7.59 7.51 12.53
N GLY A 128 7.15 7.04 13.68
CA GLY A 128 5.93 6.27 13.82
C GLY A 128 4.93 7.01 14.71
N VAL A 129 3.69 7.17 14.23
CA VAL A 129 2.62 7.77 15.03
C VAL A 129 1.41 6.85 15.02
N GLY A 130 0.90 6.53 16.19
CA GLY A 130 -0.35 5.81 16.39
C GLY A 130 -1.14 6.49 17.49
N GLY A 131 -2.40 6.85 17.24
CA GLY A 131 -3.21 7.59 18.20
C GLY A 131 -3.42 6.88 19.55
N VAL A 132 -3.49 5.57 19.55
CA VAL A 132 -3.61 4.74 20.77
C VAL A 132 -2.32 4.00 21.06
N GLY A 133 -1.61 3.53 20.03
CA GLY A 133 -0.38 2.80 20.26
C GLY A 133 0.42 2.48 19.00
N ILE A 134 1.70 2.19 19.23
CA ILE A 134 2.61 1.67 18.22
C ILE A 134 3.30 0.43 18.78
N GLY A 135 3.26 -0.66 18.00
CA GLY A 135 3.98 -1.88 18.30
C GLY A 135 5.12 -2.10 17.31
N VAL A 136 6.31 -2.39 17.81
CA VAL A 136 7.47 -2.80 17.03
C VAL A 136 7.98 -4.12 17.58
N GLY A 137 8.02 -5.16 16.76
CA GLY A 137 8.44 -6.49 17.18
C GLY A 137 9.96 -6.64 17.33
N GLY A 138 10.72 -5.87 16.54
CA GLY A 138 12.19 -5.81 16.61
C GLY A 138 12.70 -4.55 17.30
N SER A 139 13.81 -4.03 16.78
CA SER A 139 14.43 -2.81 17.29
C SER A 139 13.74 -1.56 16.73
N ALA A 140 13.52 -0.57 17.57
CA ALA A 140 12.99 0.71 17.14
C ALA A 140 14.05 1.80 17.24
N ARG A 141 14.25 2.57 16.15
CA ARG A 141 15.18 3.71 16.11
C ARG A 141 14.48 4.91 15.46
N GLY A 142 14.34 5.97 16.23
CA GLY A 142 13.68 7.19 15.77
C GLY A 142 12.64 7.69 16.76
N LEU A 143 11.59 8.34 16.25
CA LEU A 143 10.52 8.90 17.08
C LEU A 143 9.27 8.03 16.98
N LEU A 144 8.81 7.53 18.11
CA LEU A 144 7.55 6.81 18.23
C LEU A 144 6.59 7.60 19.14
N ILE A 145 5.41 7.91 18.63
CA ILE A 145 4.37 8.62 19.34
C ILE A 145 3.09 7.76 19.32
N GLY A 146 2.68 7.37 20.46
CA GLY A 146 1.49 6.54 20.62
C GLY A 146 0.75 6.80 21.92
#